data_45a5d2d15b28f67f8cf299285d4c0356
#
_entry.id   45a5d2d15b28f67f8cf299285d4c0356
#
_cell.length_a   1.000
_cell.length_b   1.000
_cell.length_c   1.000
_cell.angle_alpha   90.00
_cell.angle_beta   90.00
_cell.angle_gamma   90.00
#
_symmetry.space_group_name_H-M   'P 1'
#
loop_
_entity.id
_entity.type
_entity.pdbx_description
1 polymer ?
#
loop_
_entity_poly.entity_id
_entity_poly.type
_entity_poly.pdbx_seq_one_letter_code
_entity_poly.pdbx_strand_id
1 'polypeptide(L)'
;MGEKLDGWFVITHTFPVPSPWFYELEEAGIECHSFLPPNGFHCQLQGHTIEQLTELNVEGIVKLDGVDKVRENLVKGITGLEMTAENLFVREGVASANLVLSGEALPEGINNRDDIVLEYHQGRYATAIIKPTAIAWLAAQDEIEWIEERPWHTLHNDVADTVMNTDQVWD
;
A
#
# COMPACT_ATOMS: atom_id res chain seq x y z
N MET A 1 13.88 27.69 15.38
CA MET A 1 13.05 26.56 15.82
C MET A 1 12.50 25.98 14.54
N GLY A 2 13.05 24.83 14.10
CA GLY A 2 12.67 24.22 12.81
C GLY A 2 11.24 23.69 12.85
N GLU A 3 10.62 23.54 11.67
CA GLU A 3 9.35 22.87 11.50
C GLU A 3 9.48 21.41 11.94
N LYS A 4 8.50 20.93 12.74
CA LYS A 4 8.46 19.55 13.19
C LYS A 4 7.68 18.71 12.21
N LEU A 5 8.22 17.57 11.91
CA LEU A 5 7.63 16.58 11.01
C LEU A 5 7.00 15.46 11.84
N ASP A 6 5.72 15.24 11.62
CA ASP A 6 4.94 14.18 12.27
C ASP A 6 4.20 13.36 11.21
N GLY A 7 4.27 12.04 11.32
CA GLY A 7 3.60 11.10 10.43
C GLY A 7 4.55 10.25 9.60
N TRP A 8 4.06 9.74 8.47
CA TRP A 8 4.77 8.81 7.62
C TRP A 8 5.44 9.50 6.45
N PHE A 9 6.74 9.24 6.26
CA PHE A 9 7.56 9.82 5.20
C PHE A 9 8.47 8.77 4.58
N VAL A 10 8.81 8.94 3.32
CA VAL A 10 9.95 8.27 2.72
C VAL A 10 11.17 9.11 2.99
N ILE A 11 12.17 8.51 3.64
CA ILE A 11 13.50 9.11 3.82
C ILE A 11 14.52 8.36 2.98
N THR A 12 15.55 9.04 2.51
CA THR A 12 16.61 8.44 1.69
C THR A 12 17.97 8.67 2.30
N HIS A 13 18.89 7.76 2.02
CA HIS A 13 20.31 7.85 2.36
C HIS A 13 21.15 7.69 1.10
N THR A 14 22.40 8.17 1.09
CA THR A 14 23.37 7.87 0.02
C THR A 14 23.52 6.36 -0.17
N PHE A 15 23.51 5.92 -1.41
CA PHE A 15 23.78 4.50 -1.72
C PHE A 15 25.30 4.24 -1.80
N PRO A 16 25.81 3.12 -1.25
CA PRO A 16 25.10 2.06 -0.53
C PRO A 16 24.74 2.47 0.91
N VAL A 17 23.55 2.07 1.35
CA VAL A 17 23.07 2.36 2.71
C VAL A 17 23.84 1.52 3.72
N PRO A 18 24.55 2.11 4.69
CA PRO A 18 25.33 1.36 5.67
C PRO A 18 24.40 0.74 6.73
N SER A 19 24.64 -0.54 7.10
CA SER A 19 23.84 -1.20 8.14
C SER A 19 23.78 -0.47 9.49
N PRO A 20 24.84 0.21 9.96
CA PRO A 20 24.78 0.97 11.22
C PRO A 20 23.75 2.11 11.20
N TRP A 21 23.42 2.65 10.05
CA TRP A 21 22.46 3.75 9.91
C TRP A 21 21.07 3.40 10.47
N PHE A 22 20.64 2.15 10.32
CA PHE A 22 19.35 1.71 10.87
C PHE A 22 19.32 1.76 12.40
N TYR A 23 20.44 1.46 13.06
CA TYR A 23 20.52 1.58 14.51
C TYR A 23 20.50 3.04 14.95
N GLU A 24 21.12 3.94 14.17
CA GLU A 24 21.09 5.39 14.44
C GLU A 24 19.66 5.94 14.32
N LEU A 25 18.89 5.48 13.31
CA LEU A 25 17.46 5.83 13.17
C LEU A 25 16.64 5.32 14.35
N GLU A 26 16.83 4.05 14.75
CA GLU A 26 16.11 3.44 15.87
C GLU A 26 16.43 4.15 17.18
N GLU A 27 17.70 4.49 17.44
CA GLU A 27 18.13 5.26 18.61
C GLU A 27 17.51 6.68 18.62
N ALA A 28 17.27 7.26 17.46
CA ALA A 28 16.57 8.53 17.31
C ALA A 28 15.05 8.42 17.45
N GLY A 29 14.50 7.20 17.59
CA GLY A 29 13.07 6.95 17.66
C GLY A 29 12.35 7.00 16.32
N ILE A 30 13.08 6.73 15.22
CA ILE A 30 12.53 6.63 13.86
C ILE A 30 12.34 5.16 13.49
N GLU A 31 11.08 4.75 13.30
CA GLU A 31 10.73 3.40 12.90
C GLU A 31 10.49 3.34 11.40
N CYS A 32 11.22 2.44 10.71
CA CYS A 32 11.08 2.23 9.27
C CYS A 32 10.51 0.85 8.97
N HIS A 33 9.46 0.78 8.13
CA HIS A 33 8.72 -0.45 7.86
C HIS A 33 8.92 -1.02 6.46
N SER A 34 9.16 -0.17 5.47
CA SER A 34 9.24 -0.59 4.08
C SER A 34 10.47 -0.04 3.39
N PHE A 35 11.09 -0.88 2.56
CA PHE A 35 12.20 -0.48 1.71
C PHE A 35 11.67 -0.11 0.32
N LEU A 36 12.02 1.08 -0.16
CA LEU A 36 11.75 1.58 -1.51
C LEU A 36 13.08 1.69 -2.28
N PRO A 37 13.33 0.79 -3.22
CA PRO A 37 14.57 0.81 -3.98
C PRO A 37 14.83 2.15 -4.71
N PRO A 38 16.10 2.59 -4.82
CA PRO A 38 17.31 1.85 -4.40
C PRO A 38 17.76 2.17 -2.95
N ASN A 39 17.26 3.23 -2.31
CA ASN A 39 17.82 3.75 -1.06
C ASN A 39 16.77 4.50 -0.21
N GLY A 40 15.49 4.32 -0.48
CA GLY A 40 14.37 4.91 0.25
C GLY A 40 13.80 3.96 1.30
N PHE A 41 13.28 4.53 2.38
CA PHE A 41 12.64 3.79 3.47
C PHE A 41 11.41 4.56 3.94
N HIS A 42 10.28 3.87 4.09
CA HIS A 42 9.07 4.45 4.63
C HIS A 42 9.10 4.38 6.15
N CYS A 43 9.19 5.52 6.78
CA CYS A 43 9.47 5.64 8.20
C CYS A 43 8.47 6.57 8.89
N GLN A 44 8.20 6.30 10.17
CA GLN A 44 7.41 7.16 11.03
C GLN A 44 8.31 8.21 11.70
N LEU A 45 7.97 9.49 11.53
CA LEU A 45 8.59 10.60 12.22
C LEU A 45 7.66 11.11 13.32
N GLN A 46 8.22 11.42 14.48
CA GLN A 46 7.49 11.90 15.66
C GLN A 46 8.14 13.17 16.20
N GLY A 47 7.78 14.31 15.59
CA GLY A 47 8.29 15.63 15.98
C GLY A 47 9.75 15.89 15.64
N HIS A 48 10.31 15.16 14.66
CA HIS A 48 11.67 15.37 14.16
C HIS A 48 11.78 16.64 13.35
N THR A 49 12.93 17.32 13.41
CA THR A 49 13.22 18.47 12.56
C THR A 49 14.14 18.10 11.41
N ILE A 50 14.15 18.91 10.37
CA ILE A 50 15.06 18.71 9.21
C ILE A 50 16.51 18.68 9.65
N GLU A 51 16.90 19.51 10.62
CA GLU A 51 18.26 19.56 11.16
C GLU A 51 18.64 18.21 11.78
N GLN A 52 17.75 17.62 12.62
CA GLN A 52 17.99 16.31 13.24
C GLN A 52 18.11 15.20 12.17
N LEU A 53 17.27 15.22 11.14
CA LEU A 53 17.36 14.25 10.06
C LEU A 53 18.65 14.40 9.24
N THR A 54 19.12 15.64 9.05
CA THR A 54 20.41 15.92 8.40
C THR A 54 21.59 15.37 9.20
N GLU A 55 21.56 15.49 10.53
CA GLU A 55 22.57 14.92 11.42
C GLU A 55 22.60 13.38 11.34
N LEU A 56 21.47 12.75 11.03
CA LEU A 56 21.33 11.31 10.77
C LEU A 56 21.67 10.93 9.32
N ASN A 57 22.26 11.81 8.53
CA ASN A 57 22.60 11.59 7.12
C ASN A 57 21.40 11.27 6.23
N VAL A 58 20.22 11.75 6.57
CA VAL A 58 19.05 11.72 5.68
C VAL A 58 19.26 12.75 4.58
N GLU A 59 19.31 12.29 3.31
CA GLU A 59 19.55 13.16 2.16
C GLU A 59 18.26 13.70 1.53
N GLY A 60 17.20 12.95 1.62
CA GLY A 60 15.90 13.32 1.07
C GLY A 60 14.77 12.90 1.97
N ILE A 61 13.70 13.68 1.94
CA ILE A 61 12.47 13.39 2.64
C ILE A 61 11.29 13.77 1.75
N VAL A 62 10.31 12.87 1.64
CA VAL A 62 9.08 13.11 0.89
C VAL A 62 7.91 12.41 1.58
N LYS A 63 6.75 13.05 1.61
CA LYS A 63 5.50 12.42 2.01
C LYS A 63 4.87 11.77 0.78
N LEU A 64 4.55 10.47 0.87
CA LEU A 64 3.76 9.83 -0.16
C LEU A 64 2.32 10.36 -0.09
N ASP A 65 1.75 10.72 -1.21
CA ASP A 65 0.39 11.22 -1.28
C ASP A 65 -0.28 10.87 -2.61
N GLY A 66 -1.60 10.71 -2.58
CA GLY A 66 -2.42 10.51 -3.76
C GLY A 66 -1.93 9.38 -4.67
N VAL A 67 -1.61 9.71 -5.92
CA VAL A 67 -1.21 8.74 -6.95
C VAL A 67 0.08 8.00 -6.63
N ASP A 68 0.95 8.56 -5.77
CA ASP A 68 2.20 7.92 -5.38
C ASP A 68 2.00 6.66 -4.54
N LYS A 69 0.80 6.51 -3.95
CA LYS A 69 0.38 5.35 -3.15
C LYS A 69 -0.38 4.29 -3.94
N VAL A 70 -0.60 4.50 -5.24
CA VAL A 70 -1.53 3.67 -6.02
C VAL A 70 -0.82 3.05 -7.21
N ARG A 71 -0.95 1.74 -7.35
CA ARG A 71 -0.42 1.05 -8.52
C ARG A 71 -1.05 1.59 -9.81
N GLU A 72 -0.24 1.67 -10.87
CA GLU A 72 -0.57 2.33 -12.13
C GLU A 72 -1.95 1.91 -12.69
N ASN A 73 -2.30 0.64 -12.62
CA ASN A 73 -3.58 0.14 -13.12
C ASN A 73 -4.80 0.71 -12.38
N LEU A 74 -4.63 1.11 -11.11
CA LEU A 74 -5.68 1.74 -10.31
C LEU A 74 -5.69 3.27 -10.41
N VAL A 75 -4.63 3.89 -10.90
CA VAL A 75 -4.54 5.37 -11.05
C VAL A 75 -5.66 5.91 -11.93
N LYS A 76 -6.12 5.15 -12.92
CA LYS A 76 -7.25 5.52 -13.77
C LYS A 76 -8.53 5.75 -12.97
N GLY A 77 -8.73 5.02 -11.88
CA GLY A 77 -9.85 5.23 -10.96
C GLY A 77 -9.78 6.58 -10.23
N ILE A 78 -8.58 7.04 -9.87
CA ILE A 78 -8.37 8.36 -9.25
C ILE A 78 -8.65 9.48 -10.23
N THR A 79 -8.28 9.33 -11.50
CA THR A 79 -8.48 10.35 -12.54
C THR A 79 -9.91 10.38 -13.09
N GLY A 80 -10.79 9.51 -12.61
CA GLY A 80 -12.17 9.40 -13.09
C GLY A 80 -12.32 8.70 -14.43
N LEU A 81 -11.26 8.06 -14.93
CA LEU A 81 -11.35 7.19 -16.09
C LEU A 81 -12.03 5.87 -15.68
N GLU A 82 -13.01 5.44 -16.45
CA GLU A 82 -13.69 4.15 -16.21
C GLU A 82 -12.68 3.01 -16.20
N MET A 83 -12.73 2.20 -15.14
CA MET A 83 -12.01 0.94 -15.09
C MET A 83 -12.73 -0.03 -16.03
N THR A 84 -12.19 -0.23 -17.22
CA THR A 84 -12.83 -1.04 -18.25
C THR A 84 -12.79 -2.53 -17.90
N ALA A 85 -13.80 -3.27 -18.39
CA ALA A 85 -13.94 -4.71 -18.19
C ALA A 85 -12.78 -5.57 -18.77
N GLU A 86 -11.90 -4.98 -19.56
CA GLU A 86 -10.70 -5.62 -20.10
C GLU A 86 -9.61 -5.79 -19.02
N ASN A 87 -9.75 -5.09 -17.89
CA ASN A 87 -8.85 -5.27 -16.76
C ASN A 87 -9.30 -6.50 -15.96
N LEU A 88 -8.48 -7.54 -15.92
CA LEU A 88 -8.72 -8.80 -15.20
C LEU A 88 -9.02 -8.63 -13.70
N PHE A 89 -8.77 -7.44 -13.15
CA PHE A 89 -8.94 -7.12 -11.74
C PHE A 89 -10.26 -6.42 -11.42
N VAL A 90 -11.04 -6.04 -12.44
CA VAL A 90 -12.33 -5.37 -12.27
C VAL A 90 -13.47 -6.28 -12.70
N ARG A 91 -14.44 -6.44 -11.82
CA ARG A 91 -15.70 -7.13 -12.12
C ARG A 91 -16.88 -6.28 -11.67
N GLU A 92 -17.86 -6.12 -12.57
CA GLU A 92 -19.11 -5.39 -12.23
C GLU A 92 -18.88 -4.00 -11.62
N GLY A 93 -17.83 -3.28 -12.07
CA GLY A 93 -17.52 -1.94 -11.59
C GLY A 93 -16.82 -1.88 -10.22
N VAL A 94 -16.34 -3.01 -9.70
CA VAL A 94 -15.55 -3.09 -8.47
C VAL A 94 -14.21 -3.78 -8.72
N ALA A 95 -13.20 -3.42 -7.94
CA ALA A 95 -11.90 -4.06 -7.96
C ALA A 95 -11.63 -4.76 -6.62
N SER A 96 -10.96 -5.91 -6.67
CA SER A 96 -10.32 -6.47 -5.47
C SER A 96 -8.97 -5.81 -5.28
N ALA A 97 -8.67 -5.32 -4.10
CA ALA A 97 -7.45 -4.60 -3.79
C ALA A 97 -6.76 -5.14 -2.54
N ASN A 98 -5.42 -5.14 -2.58
CA ASN A 98 -4.59 -5.23 -1.40
C ASN A 98 -4.28 -3.81 -0.92
N LEU A 99 -4.37 -3.61 0.37
CA LEU A 99 -4.01 -2.37 1.05
C LEU A 99 -2.82 -2.68 1.96
N VAL A 100 -1.73 -1.94 1.80
CA VAL A 100 -0.61 -1.93 2.75
C VAL A 100 -0.77 -0.69 3.61
N LEU A 101 -0.79 -0.90 4.92
CA LEU A 101 -0.94 0.17 5.90
C LEU A 101 0.43 0.69 6.33
N SER A 102 0.51 1.98 6.61
CA SER A 102 1.70 2.61 7.18
C SER A 102 2.03 2.05 8.57
N GLY A 103 0.99 1.89 9.39
CA GLY A 103 1.03 1.18 10.68
C GLY A 103 0.10 -0.03 10.66
N GLU A 104 -0.54 -0.32 11.80
CA GLU A 104 -1.51 -1.42 11.91
C GLU A 104 -2.96 -0.93 11.95
N ALA A 105 -3.17 0.37 12.07
CA ALA A 105 -4.50 0.96 12.16
C ALA A 105 -5.12 1.16 10.77
N LEU A 106 -6.39 0.81 10.65
CA LEU A 106 -7.19 1.16 9.47
C LEU A 106 -7.59 2.64 9.51
N PRO A 107 -7.76 3.30 8.35
CA PRO A 107 -8.28 4.66 8.27
C PRO A 107 -9.62 4.80 9.00
N GLU A 108 -9.78 5.90 9.74
CA GLU A 108 -11.03 6.18 10.42
C GLU A 108 -12.18 6.31 9.41
N GLY A 109 -13.28 5.64 9.70
CA GLY A 109 -14.47 5.69 8.85
C GLY A 109 -14.45 4.74 7.65
N ILE A 110 -13.42 3.93 7.44
CA ILE A 110 -13.36 2.98 6.31
C ILE A 110 -14.56 2.03 6.29
N ASN A 111 -15.01 1.57 7.47
CA ASN A 111 -16.15 0.66 7.60
C ASN A 111 -17.52 1.36 7.39
N ASN A 112 -17.57 2.68 7.34
CA ASN A 112 -18.79 3.45 7.13
C ASN A 112 -19.03 3.82 5.65
N ARG A 113 -18.13 3.39 4.77
CA ARG A 113 -18.20 3.69 3.34
C ARG A 113 -18.93 2.59 2.60
N ASP A 114 -19.83 3.00 1.69
CA ASP A 114 -20.60 2.11 0.81
C ASP A 114 -19.86 1.71 -0.48
N ASP A 115 -18.70 2.33 -0.72
CA ASP A 115 -17.81 2.05 -1.84
C ASP A 115 -16.57 1.21 -1.46
N ILE A 116 -16.49 0.75 -0.19
CA ILE A 116 -15.44 -0.13 0.32
C ILE A 116 -16.09 -1.27 1.11
N VAL A 117 -15.74 -2.50 0.78
CA VAL A 117 -16.06 -3.69 1.57
C VAL A 117 -14.77 -4.32 2.01
N LEU A 118 -14.43 -4.16 3.30
CA LEU A 118 -13.25 -4.78 3.88
C LEU A 118 -13.48 -6.28 4.01
N GLU A 119 -12.61 -7.10 3.40
CA GLU A 119 -12.68 -8.57 3.46
C GLU A 119 -11.79 -9.15 4.56
N TYR A 120 -10.62 -8.55 4.75
CA TYR A 120 -9.61 -9.06 5.69
C TYR A 120 -8.72 -7.92 6.18
N HIS A 121 -8.28 -8.02 7.44
CA HIS A 121 -7.27 -7.13 8.01
C HIS A 121 -6.45 -7.87 9.06
N GLN A 122 -5.12 -7.83 8.93
CA GLN A 122 -4.18 -8.35 9.93
C GLN A 122 -2.86 -7.56 9.86
N GLY A 123 -2.49 -6.94 10.98
CA GLY A 123 -1.29 -6.11 11.06
C GLY A 123 -1.35 -5.00 10.00
N ARG A 124 -0.31 -4.91 9.20
CA ARG A 124 -0.18 -3.89 8.13
C ARG A 124 -0.84 -4.27 6.80
N TYR A 125 -1.57 -5.37 6.72
CA TYR A 125 -2.16 -5.84 5.47
C TYR A 125 -3.67 -5.95 5.58
N ALA A 126 -4.36 -5.41 4.59
CA ALA A 126 -5.79 -5.57 4.43
C ALA A 126 -6.15 -5.91 2.99
N THR A 127 -7.31 -6.54 2.82
CA THR A 127 -7.91 -6.73 1.49
C THR A 127 -9.31 -6.18 1.48
N ALA A 128 -9.69 -5.57 0.37
CA ALA A 128 -11.00 -4.95 0.21
C ALA A 128 -11.52 -5.08 -1.21
N ILE A 129 -12.83 -5.11 -1.34
CA ILE A 129 -13.53 -4.83 -2.59
C ILE A 129 -13.83 -3.34 -2.63
N ILE A 130 -13.36 -2.66 -3.65
CA ILE A 130 -13.44 -1.20 -3.76
C ILE A 130 -14.10 -0.77 -5.09
N LYS A 131 -14.90 0.29 -5.03
CA LYS A 131 -15.33 1.02 -6.23
C LYS A 131 -14.27 2.06 -6.62
N PRO A 132 -14.21 2.51 -7.88
CA PRO A 132 -13.25 3.54 -8.32
C PRO A 132 -13.26 4.81 -7.46
N THR A 133 -14.43 5.20 -6.94
CA THR A 133 -14.60 6.37 -6.07
C THR A 133 -13.85 6.27 -4.74
N ALA A 134 -13.60 5.05 -4.26
CA ALA A 134 -12.89 4.80 -3.01
C ALA A 134 -11.38 5.04 -3.13
N ILE A 135 -10.80 4.89 -4.33
CA ILE A 135 -9.35 4.91 -4.54
C ILE A 135 -8.75 6.26 -4.12
N ALA A 136 -9.36 7.36 -4.56
CA ALA A 136 -8.90 8.70 -4.23
C ALA A 136 -8.97 8.98 -2.72
N TRP A 137 -10.03 8.51 -2.06
CA TRP A 137 -10.18 8.66 -0.62
C TRP A 137 -9.14 7.82 0.14
N LEU A 138 -8.94 6.56 -0.24
CA LEU A 138 -7.93 5.69 0.37
C LEU A 138 -6.52 6.27 0.21
N ALA A 139 -6.20 6.76 -0.99
CA ALA A 139 -4.89 7.33 -1.29
C ALA A 139 -4.57 8.61 -0.49
N ALA A 140 -5.62 9.34 -0.07
CA ALA A 140 -5.47 10.54 0.77
C ALA A 140 -5.29 10.23 2.27
N GLN A 141 -5.46 8.97 2.70
CA GLN A 141 -5.31 8.61 4.12
C GLN A 141 -3.83 8.39 4.47
N ASP A 142 -3.39 8.94 5.61
CA ASP A 142 -2.02 8.78 6.10
C ASP A 142 -1.73 7.33 6.54
N GLU A 143 -2.76 6.59 6.95
CA GLU A 143 -2.68 5.19 7.34
C GLU A 143 -2.44 4.25 6.14
N ILE A 144 -2.70 4.70 4.91
CA ILE A 144 -2.45 3.91 3.70
C ILE A 144 -1.06 4.23 3.15
N GLU A 145 -0.22 3.21 3.02
CA GLU A 145 1.08 3.27 2.37
C GLU A 145 0.99 2.94 0.88
N TRP A 146 0.23 1.86 0.53
CA TRP A 146 0.16 1.37 -0.83
C TRP A 146 -1.18 0.70 -1.14
N ILE A 147 -1.66 0.88 -2.36
CA ILE A 147 -2.88 0.27 -2.89
C ILE A 147 -2.54 -0.42 -4.21
N GLU A 148 -2.79 -1.72 -4.28
CA GLU A 148 -2.60 -2.49 -5.51
C GLU A 148 -3.82 -3.35 -5.83
N GLU A 149 -4.01 -3.66 -7.10
CA GLU A 149 -5.01 -4.60 -7.53
C GLU A 149 -4.67 -6.03 -7.11
N ARG A 150 -5.68 -6.76 -6.67
CA ARG A 150 -5.59 -8.17 -6.37
C ARG A 150 -6.34 -8.98 -7.44
N PRO A 151 -5.70 -9.99 -8.06
CA PRO A 151 -6.37 -10.83 -9.02
C PRO A 151 -7.56 -11.57 -8.41
N TRP A 152 -8.66 -11.63 -9.13
CA TRP A 152 -9.75 -12.54 -8.81
C TRP A 152 -9.29 -13.98 -9.08
N HIS A 153 -9.22 -14.79 -8.04
CA HIS A 153 -8.92 -16.20 -8.22
C HIS A 153 -10.17 -16.92 -8.73
N THR A 154 -10.10 -17.49 -9.92
CA THR A 154 -11.06 -18.47 -10.42
C THR A 154 -10.41 -19.84 -10.31
N LEU A 155 -11.09 -20.77 -9.61
CA LEU A 155 -10.67 -22.16 -9.64
C LEU A 155 -10.97 -22.71 -11.05
N HIS A 156 -9.93 -23.09 -11.78
CA HIS A 156 -10.04 -23.72 -13.10
C HIS A 156 -10.08 -25.26 -13.00
N ASN A 157 -10.56 -25.79 -11.87
CA ASN A 157 -10.57 -27.25 -11.64
C ASN A 157 -11.50 -28.00 -12.56
N ASP A 158 -12.57 -27.36 -13.02
CA ASP A 158 -13.56 -27.94 -13.96
C ASP A 158 -12.92 -28.38 -15.30
N VAL A 159 -11.87 -27.69 -15.74
CA VAL A 159 -11.12 -28.06 -16.96
C VAL A 159 -10.12 -29.18 -16.67
N ALA A 160 -9.52 -29.20 -15.48
CA ALA A 160 -8.57 -30.22 -15.07
C ALA A 160 -9.25 -31.59 -14.95
N ASP A 161 -10.45 -31.66 -14.42
CA ASP A 161 -11.24 -32.90 -14.29
C ASP A 161 -11.56 -33.50 -15.67
N THR A 162 -11.91 -32.66 -16.64
CA THR A 162 -12.19 -33.10 -18.01
C THR A 162 -10.91 -33.51 -18.75
N VAL A 163 -9.79 -32.80 -18.55
CA VAL A 163 -8.50 -33.11 -19.21
C VAL A 163 -7.84 -34.36 -18.61
N MET A 164 -8.01 -34.59 -17.31
CA MET A 164 -7.44 -35.76 -16.63
C MET A 164 -8.38 -36.97 -16.58
N ASN A 165 -9.59 -36.86 -17.09
CA ASN A 165 -10.61 -37.95 -17.08
C ASN A 165 -10.91 -38.50 -15.68
N THR A 166 -10.83 -37.64 -14.67
CA THR A 166 -10.97 -38.03 -13.25
C THR A 166 -12.44 -38.25 -12.86
N ASP A 167 -13.38 -37.74 -13.66
CA ASP A 167 -14.82 -37.98 -13.56
C ASP A 167 -15.18 -39.48 -13.70
N GLN A 168 -14.35 -40.30 -14.35
CA GLN A 168 -14.56 -41.75 -14.47
C GLN A 168 -14.08 -42.55 -13.24
N VAL A 169 -13.45 -41.93 -12.27
CA VAL A 169 -12.85 -42.61 -11.08
C VAL A 169 -13.80 -42.57 -9.88
N TRP A 170 -14.88 -41.78 -9.93
CA TRP A 170 -15.76 -41.54 -8.79
C TRP A 170 -17.17 -42.13 -8.90
N ASP A 171 -17.40 -43.03 -9.93
CA ASP A 171 -18.63 -43.81 -10.06
C ASP A 171 -18.55 -45.20 -9.42
#